data_a28fef0667f52bdb2d49fd287543a19b
#
_entry.id   a28fef0667f52bdb2d49fd287543a19b
#
_cell.length_a   1.000
_cell.length_b   1.000
_cell.length_c   1.000
_cell.angle_alpha   90.00
_cell.angle_beta   90.00
_cell.angle_gamma   90.00
#
_symmetry.space_group_name_H-M   'P 1'
#
loop_
_entity.id
_entity.type
_entity.pdbx_description
1 polymer ?
#
loop_
_entity_poly.entity_id
_entity_poly.type
_entity_poly.pdbx_seq_one_letter_code
_entity_poly.pdbx_strand_id
1 'polypeptide(L)'
;MTIDEQFEKLENTVREYNPGADFKRIRESYEFAKQHHGEQRRKSGELYITHPLAVAQIVAEELHLDSESIEAALLHDVIEDTDATYDDVAKLTSPTVADLVEGVSKLTRIQYATKEDEQMENLRKMLIAMSKDIRVILIKISDRLHNMRTMEYQTPAKQKQKSLETMEIYAPIAHRLGMQRMKWELEDLSLKYLDPIGYDEIVSKLDAKRPEYDALMSRTQAQIDQRLNEMGIKHIVYGRMKHPYSIYRKMFSQNKSLDEIFDLFAFRVVVDTVSDCYNVLGVIHDLYKPILGRFKDYIGTPKPNGYQSLHTTVMGNEGIPFEVQ
;
A
#
# COMPACT_ATOMS: atom_id res chain seq x y z
N MET A 1 11.34 10.73 17.64
CA MET A 1 12.45 10.59 16.66
C MET A 1 12.73 11.98 16.10
N THR A 2 13.96 12.45 16.18
CA THR A 2 14.37 13.73 15.59
C THR A 2 14.35 13.64 14.06
N ILE A 3 14.40 14.80 13.37
CA ILE A 3 14.44 14.81 11.90
C ILE A 3 15.70 14.12 11.36
N ASP A 4 16.83 14.32 12.04
CA ASP A 4 18.09 13.68 11.65
C ASP A 4 18.07 12.16 11.88
N GLU A 5 17.45 11.68 12.96
CA GLU A 5 17.21 10.23 13.18
C GLU A 5 16.28 9.64 12.10
N GLN A 6 15.30 10.40 11.59
CA GLN A 6 14.44 9.95 10.48
C GLN A 6 15.25 9.83 9.18
N PHE A 7 16.15 10.78 8.92
CA PHE A 7 17.02 10.71 7.75
C PHE A 7 18.03 9.55 7.86
N GLU A 8 18.63 9.32 9.02
CA GLU A 8 19.50 8.15 9.24
C GLU A 8 18.75 6.83 9.03
N LYS A 9 17.48 6.76 9.47
CA LYS A 9 16.63 5.60 9.19
C LYS A 9 16.46 5.39 7.69
N LEU A 10 16.20 6.45 6.92
CA LEU A 10 16.08 6.38 5.46
C LEU A 10 17.37 5.84 4.82
N GLU A 11 18.54 6.39 5.20
CA GLU A 11 19.83 5.93 4.66
C GLU A 11 20.05 4.43 4.98
N ASN A 12 19.74 3.99 6.19
CA ASN A 12 19.88 2.60 6.59
C ASN A 12 18.93 1.69 5.79
N THR A 13 17.68 2.09 5.62
CA THR A 13 16.71 1.35 4.79
C THR A 13 17.20 1.21 3.34
N VAL A 14 17.67 2.30 2.74
CA VAL A 14 18.21 2.25 1.36
C VAL A 14 19.44 1.34 1.30
N ARG A 15 20.31 1.39 2.30
CA ARG A 15 21.54 0.58 2.36
C ARG A 15 21.28 -0.92 2.40
N GLU A 16 20.17 -1.35 3.02
CA GLU A 16 19.80 -2.76 3.13
C GLU A 16 19.50 -3.38 1.75
N TYR A 17 18.81 -2.66 0.84
CA TYR A 17 18.46 -3.21 -0.47
C TYR A 17 19.33 -2.68 -1.62
N ASN A 18 19.96 -1.52 -1.46
CA ASN A 18 20.84 -0.90 -2.46
C ASN A 18 22.09 -0.31 -1.82
N PRO A 19 23.06 -1.16 -1.40
CA PRO A 19 24.30 -0.71 -0.74
C PRO A 19 25.20 0.13 -1.67
N GLY A 20 24.98 0.09 -2.99
CA GLY A 20 25.70 0.90 -3.99
C GLY A 20 25.05 2.24 -4.32
N ALA A 21 23.99 2.65 -3.58
CA ALA A 21 23.32 3.93 -3.79
C ALA A 21 24.27 5.12 -3.58
N ASP A 22 24.00 6.23 -4.26
CA ASP A 22 24.74 7.50 -4.06
C ASP A 22 24.26 8.20 -2.79
N PHE A 23 24.70 7.72 -1.63
CA PHE A 23 24.34 8.28 -0.33
C PHE A 23 24.75 9.74 -0.17
N LYS A 24 25.82 10.18 -0.89
CA LYS A 24 26.23 11.57 -0.87
C LYS A 24 25.16 12.45 -1.51
N ARG A 25 24.68 12.07 -2.69
CA ARG A 25 23.61 12.83 -3.39
C ARG A 25 22.28 12.76 -2.66
N ILE A 26 21.92 11.64 -2.07
CA ILE A 26 20.72 11.51 -1.23
C ILE A 26 20.79 12.50 -0.07
N ARG A 27 21.93 12.61 0.61
CA ARG A 27 22.15 13.58 1.69
C ARG A 27 22.12 15.03 1.21
N GLU A 28 22.77 15.33 0.09
CA GLU A 28 22.74 16.67 -0.53
C GLU A 28 21.29 17.07 -0.89
N SER A 29 20.49 16.15 -1.42
CA SER A 29 19.06 16.36 -1.74
C SER A 29 18.23 16.62 -0.48
N TYR A 30 18.48 15.88 0.61
CA TYR A 30 17.84 16.14 1.89
C TYR A 30 18.17 17.52 2.46
N GLU A 31 19.46 17.87 2.50
CA GLU A 31 19.89 19.18 3.03
C GLU A 31 19.35 20.34 2.18
N PHE A 32 19.30 20.17 0.86
CA PHE A 32 18.70 21.15 -0.05
C PHE A 32 17.20 21.33 0.25
N ALA A 33 16.44 20.24 0.35
CA ALA A 33 15.03 20.32 0.70
C ALA A 33 14.81 20.96 2.09
N LYS A 34 15.62 20.59 3.09
CA LYS A 34 15.57 21.13 4.44
C LYS A 34 15.84 22.63 4.46
N GLN A 35 16.82 23.10 3.68
CA GLN A 35 17.17 24.51 3.58
C GLN A 35 16.06 25.32 2.90
N HIS A 36 15.52 24.87 1.78
CA HIS A 36 14.51 25.59 1.00
C HIS A 36 13.15 25.62 1.70
N HIS A 37 12.73 24.54 2.36
CA HIS A 37 11.52 24.54 3.18
C HIS A 37 11.70 25.31 4.49
N GLY A 38 12.93 25.43 5.02
CA GLY A 38 13.27 26.22 6.20
C GLY A 38 12.30 25.99 7.37
N GLU A 39 11.69 27.10 7.84
CA GLU A 39 10.72 27.10 8.95
C GLU A 39 9.26 26.83 8.52
N GLN A 40 9.01 26.44 7.26
CA GLN A 40 7.66 26.08 6.83
C GLN A 40 7.10 24.96 7.71
N ARG A 41 5.81 25.05 8.04
CA ARG A 41 5.13 24.07 8.90
C ARG A 41 3.92 23.48 8.21
N ARG A 42 3.72 22.20 8.48
CA ARG A 42 2.49 21.50 8.14
C ARG A 42 1.35 21.94 9.06
N LYS A 43 0.10 21.57 8.72
CA LYS A 43 -1.06 21.79 9.60
C LYS A 43 -0.99 21.04 10.93
N SER A 44 -0.18 19.99 11.02
CA SER A 44 0.16 19.29 12.27
C SER A 44 1.03 20.14 13.22
N GLY A 45 1.65 21.22 12.71
CA GLY A 45 2.64 22.03 13.42
C GLY A 45 4.08 21.58 13.24
N GLU A 46 4.32 20.40 12.67
CA GLU A 46 5.66 19.89 12.36
C GLU A 46 6.33 20.67 11.24
N LEU A 47 7.68 20.67 11.22
CA LEU A 47 8.44 21.24 10.09
C LEU A 47 8.11 20.50 8.80
N TYR A 48 8.01 21.25 7.69
CA TYR A 48 7.57 20.71 6.41
C TYR A 48 8.46 19.57 5.90
N ILE A 49 9.76 19.62 6.16
CA ILE A 49 10.75 18.61 5.75
C ILE A 49 10.40 17.18 6.21
N THR A 50 9.61 17.03 7.29
CA THR A 50 9.15 15.72 7.75
C THR A 50 8.31 15.00 6.70
N HIS A 51 7.61 15.74 5.82
CA HIS A 51 6.82 15.17 4.75
C HIS A 51 7.66 14.55 3.63
N PRO A 52 8.57 15.27 2.96
CA PRO A 52 9.46 14.65 1.97
C PRO A 52 10.26 13.47 2.52
N LEU A 53 10.73 13.55 3.77
CA LEU A 53 11.40 12.43 4.43
C LEU A 53 10.49 11.20 4.54
N ALA A 54 9.25 11.39 4.99
CA ALA A 54 8.30 10.29 5.12
C ALA A 54 7.92 9.70 3.74
N VAL A 55 7.78 10.53 2.70
CA VAL A 55 7.55 10.06 1.33
C VAL A 55 8.74 9.24 0.81
N ALA A 56 9.97 9.72 0.99
CA ALA A 56 11.17 8.99 0.63
C ALA A 56 11.30 7.66 1.39
N GLN A 57 10.93 7.65 2.69
CA GLN A 57 10.90 6.43 3.50
C GLN A 57 9.89 5.40 2.96
N ILE A 58 8.68 5.85 2.56
CA ILE A 58 7.68 4.97 1.92
C ILE A 58 8.22 4.41 0.60
N VAL A 59 8.86 5.24 -0.23
CA VAL A 59 9.49 4.79 -1.49
C VAL A 59 10.58 3.76 -1.24
N ALA A 60 11.39 3.94 -0.19
CA ALA A 60 12.43 2.99 0.19
C ALA A 60 11.88 1.69 0.77
N GLU A 61 10.94 1.75 1.73
CA GLU A 61 10.43 0.58 2.45
C GLU A 61 9.45 -0.28 1.62
N GLU A 62 8.58 0.36 0.84
CA GLU A 62 7.49 -0.33 0.16
C GLU A 62 7.83 -0.67 -1.31
N LEU A 63 8.71 0.10 -1.94
CA LEU A 63 8.96 0.00 -3.38
C LEU A 63 10.40 -0.34 -3.74
N HIS A 64 11.35 -0.17 -2.82
CA HIS A 64 12.79 -0.44 -3.02
C HIS A 64 13.33 0.18 -4.32
N LEU A 65 12.99 1.46 -4.58
CA LEU A 65 13.40 2.14 -5.81
C LEU A 65 14.86 2.60 -5.76
N ASP A 66 15.36 3.06 -6.91
CA ASP A 66 16.72 3.52 -7.11
C ASP A 66 17.04 4.85 -6.40
N SER A 67 18.31 5.24 -6.38
CA SER A 67 18.78 6.47 -5.73
C SER A 67 18.09 7.72 -6.27
N GLU A 68 17.91 7.81 -7.60
CA GLU A 68 17.25 8.96 -8.25
C GLU A 68 15.81 9.10 -7.80
N SER A 69 15.09 8.00 -7.57
CA SER A 69 13.73 8.01 -7.04
C SER A 69 13.67 8.50 -5.58
N ILE A 70 14.66 8.14 -4.75
CA ILE A 70 14.79 8.63 -3.37
C ILE A 70 15.09 10.12 -3.37
N GLU A 71 16.03 10.58 -4.20
CA GLU A 71 16.36 12.00 -4.38
C GLU A 71 15.12 12.78 -4.84
N ALA A 72 14.39 12.27 -5.85
CA ALA A 72 13.16 12.89 -6.33
C ALA A 72 12.04 12.93 -5.27
N ALA A 73 11.92 11.88 -4.44
CA ALA A 73 10.97 11.86 -3.33
C ALA A 73 11.31 12.88 -2.24
N LEU A 74 12.60 13.10 -1.94
CA LEU A 74 13.05 14.15 -1.02
C LEU A 74 12.81 15.57 -1.55
N LEU A 75 12.81 15.76 -2.87
CA LEU A 75 12.72 17.05 -3.55
C LEU A 75 11.34 17.32 -4.17
N HIS A 76 10.36 16.43 -4.04
CA HIS A 76 9.15 16.45 -4.87
C HIS A 76 8.29 17.72 -4.73
N ASP A 77 8.31 18.38 -3.58
CA ASP A 77 7.55 19.61 -3.31
C ASP A 77 8.42 20.88 -3.42
N VAL A 78 9.75 20.75 -3.57
CA VAL A 78 10.68 21.89 -3.54
C VAL A 78 10.38 22.91 -4.64
N ILE A 79 10.10 22.47 -5.87
CA ILE A 79 9.76 23.37 -7.00
C ILE A 79 8.36 23.99 -6.84
N GLU A 80 7.44 23.31 -6.16
CA GLU A 80 6.05 23.77 -6.01
C GLU A 80 5.90 24.74 -4.84
N ASP A 81 6.55 24.47 -3.71
CA ASP A 81 6.31 25.14 -2.43
C ASP A 81 7.44 26.06 -1.98
N THR A 82 8.53 26.19 -2.79
CA THR A 82 9.66 27.08 -2.49
C THR A 82 10.08 27.90 -3.70
N ASP A 83 11.17 28.65 -3.58
CA ASP A 83 11.79 29.44 -4.65
C ASP A 83 12.77 28.64 -5.53
N ALA A 84 13.00 27.38 -5.24
CA ALA A 84 13.88 26.51 -6.02
C ALA A 84 13.29 26.23 -7.42
N THR A 85 14.18 26.20 -8.40
CA THR A 85 13.82 25.99 -9.81
C THR A 85 14.18 24.58 -10.29
N TYR A 86 13.66 24.20 -11.46
CA TYR A 86 14.08 22.99 -12.16
C TYR A 86 15.59 22.93 -12.35
N ASP A 87 16.20 24.09 -12.77
CA ASP A 87 17.64 24.16 -13.03
C ASP A 87 18.47 23.95 -11.76
N ASP A 88 17.98 24.39 -10.61
CA ASP A 88 18.66 24.18 -9.33
C ASP A 88 18.67 22.71 -8.95
N VAL A 89 17.52 22.02 -9.09
CA VAL A 89 17.42 20.58 -8.86
C VAL A 89 18.29 19.79 -9.84
N ALA A 90 18.27 20.16 -11.14
CA ALA A 90 19.08 19.49 -12.17
C ALA A 90 20.58 19.64 -11.94
N LYS A 91 21.04 20.80 -11.44
CA LYS A 91 22.44 21.03 -11.08
C LYS A 91 22.87 20.29 -9.83
N LEU A 92 21.98 20.18 -8.84
CA LEU A 92 22.23 19.48 -7.59
C LEU A 92 22.35 17.96 -7.82
N THR A 93 21.46 17.41 -8.63
CA THR A 93 21.27 15.97 -8.82
C THR A 93 21.55 15.53 -10.27
N SER A 94 20.52 15.46 -11.08
CA SER A 94 20.58 15.15 -12.51
C SER A 94 19.34 15.69 -13.24
N PRO A 95 19.37 15.87 -14.57
CA PRO A 95 18.18 16.17 -15.35
C PRO A 95 17.05 15.14 -15.15
N THR A 96 17.38 13.86 -14.96
CA THR A 96 16.41 12.79 -14.69
C THR A 96 15.64 13.06 -13.38
N VAL A 97 16.35 13.40 -12.31
CA VAL A 97 15.71 13.71 -11.01
C VAL A 97 14.84 14.96 -11.12
N ALA A 98 15.34 16.01 -11.80
CA ALA A 98 14.57 17.24 -12.03
C ALA A 98 13.30 16.97 -12.86
N ASP A 99 13.36 16.10 -13.87
CA ASP A 99 12.20 15.66 -14.66
C ASP A 99 11.18 14.89 -13.81
N LEU A 100 11.65 14.01 -12.90
CA LEU A 100 10.79 13.32 -11.96
C LEU A 100 10.07 14.31 -11.01
N VAL A 101 10.80 15.23 -10.40
CA VAL A 101 10.26 16.26 -9.49
C VAL A 101 9.25 17.14 -10.22
N GLU A 102 9.58 17.64 -11.41
CA GLU A 102 8.66 18.43 -12.23
C GLU A 102 7.42 17.62 -12.64
N GLY A 103 7.60 16.34 -12.96
CA GLY A 103 6.51 15.41 -13.28
C GLY A 103 5.52 15.25 -12.13
N VAL A 104 6.00 15.08 -10.90
CA VAL A 104 5.17 14.98 -9.69
C VAL A 104 4.41 16.28 -9.44
N SER A 105 5.07 17.46 -9.56
CA SER A 105 4.47 18.79 -9.37
C SER A 105 3.39 19.12 -10.42
N LYS A 106 3.61 18.77 -11.70
CA LYS A 106 2.65 19.03 -12.78
C LYS A 106 1.35 18.27 -12.64
N LEU A 107 1.33 17.16 -11.90
CA LEU A 107 0.11 16.42 -11.59
C LEU A 107 -0.83 17.17 -10.64
N THR A 108 -0.35 18.22 -9.95
CA THR A 108 -1.08 18.95 -8.91
C THR A 108 -1.72 20.25 -9.41
N ARG A 109 -1.24 20.86 -10.50
CA ARG A 109 -1.44 22.28 -10.86
C ARG A 109 -2.53 22.58 -11.87
N ILE A 110 -3.83 22.23 -11.71
CA ILE A 110 -4.85 22.80 -12.60
C ILE A 110 -6.14 23.15 -11.86
N GLN A 111 -6.68 24.37 -12.18
CA GLN A 111 -8.02 24.80 -11.82
C GLN A 111 -9.00 24.36 -12.91
N TYR A 112 -10.11 23.76 -12.52
CA TYR A 112 -11.14 23.22 -13.42
C TYR A 112 -12.49 23.88 -13.21
N ALA A 113 -13.33 23.84 -14.25
CA ALA A 113 -14.67 24.40 -14.22
C ALA A 113 -15.66 23.48 -13.51
N THR A 114 -15.48 22.15 -13.58
CA THR A 114 -16.31 21.16 -12.90
C THR A 114 -15.47 20.08 -12.23
N LYS A 115 -16.03 19.38 -11.22
CA LYS A 115 -15.33 18.27 -10.52
C LYS A 115 -15.09 17.06 -11.42
N GLU A 116 -16.01 16.78 -12.34
CA GLU A 116 -15.91 15.67 -13.29
C GLU A 116 -14.81 15.91 -14.32
N ASP A 117 -14.70 17.14 -14.84
CA ASP A 117 -13.61 17.52 -15.73
C ASP A 117 -12.25 17.48 -15.02
N GLU A 118 -12.20 17.87 -13.73
CA GLU A 118 -11.00 17.77 -12.89
C GLU A 118 -10.51 16.33 -12.75
N GLN A 119 -11.40 15.39 -12.47
CA GLN A 119 -11.06 13.98 -12.30
C GLN A 119 -10.57 13.33 -13.60
N MET A 120 -11.26 13.58 -14.71
CA MET A 120 -10.88 13.03 -16.02
C MET A 120 -9.52 13.54 -16.47
N GLU A 121 -9.25 14.84 -16.32
CA GLU A 121 -7.99 15.44 -16.74
C GLU A 121 -6.84 15.05 -15.80
N ASN A 122 -7.07 14.91 -14.48
CA ASN A 122 -6.09 14.38 -13.55
C ASN A 122 -5.67 12.96 -13.93
N LEU A 123 -6.64 12.09 -14.23
CA LEU A 123 -6.36 10.72 -14.70
C LEU A 123 -5.58 10.73 -16.02
N ARG A 124 -5.96 11.57 -16.99
CA ARG A 124 -5.25 11.72 -18.26
C ARG A 124 -3.80 12.13 -18.07
N LYS A 125 -3.53 13.11 -17.20
CA LYS A 125 -2.17 13.57 -16.90
C LYS A 125 -1.33 12.50 -16.21
N MET A 126 -1.93 11.80 -15.25
CA MET A 126 -1.26 10.66 -14.63
C MET A 126 -0.86 9.63 -15.68
N LEU A 127 -1.73 9.30 -16.63
CA LEU A 127 -1.41 8.38 -17.72
C LEU A 127 -0.30 8.92 -18.64
N ILE A 128 -0.30 10.22 -18.94
CA ILE A 128 0.77 10.86 -19.74
C ILE A 128 2.09 10.87 -18.97
N ALA A 129 2.09 11.20 -17.68
CA ALA A 129 3.28 11.16 -16.86
C ALA A 129 3.85 9.74 -16.75
N MET A 130 3.00 8.73 -16.51
CA MET A 130 3.36 7.32 -16.50
C MET A 130 3.99 6.86 -17.83
N SER A 131 3.57 7.42 -18.96
CA SER A 131 4.13 7.08 -20.27
C SER A 131 5.55 7.60 -20.48
N LYS A 132 5.96 8.62 -19.72
CA LYS A 132 7.33 9.15 -19.73
C LYS A 132 8.22 8.41 -18.75
N ASP A 133 7.84 8.37 -17.49
CA ASP A 133 8.54 7.65 -16.43
C ASP A 133 7.55 7.20 -15.35
N ILE A 134 7.46 5.88 -15.12
CA ILE A 134 6.56 5.30 -14.14
C ILE A 134 6.89 5.74 -12.70
N ARG A 135 8.14 6.12 -12.41
CA ARG A 135 8.58 6.56 -11.09
C ARG A 135 7.81 7.79 -10.60
N VAL A 136 7.37 8.66 -11.52
CA VAL A 136 6.54 9.83 -11.17
C VAL A 136 5.27 9.43 -10.43
N ILE A 137 4.55 8.41 -10.93
CA ILE A 137 3.29 7.98 -10.28
C ILE A 137 3.55 7.19 -9.01
N LEU A 138 4.67 6.44 -8.93
CA LEU A 138 5.07 5.71 -7.74
C LEU A 138 5.36 6.67 -6.58
N ILE A 139 6.10 7.75 -6.84
CA ILE A 139 6.36 8.82 -5.87
C ILE A 139 5.05 9.54 -5.51
N LYS A 140 4.17 9.82 -6.48
CA LYS A 140 2.89 10.51 -6.22
C LYS A 140 1.92 9.66 -5.38
N ILE A 141 1.90 8.34 -5.56
CA ILE A 141 1.12 7.45 -4.70
C ILE A 141 1.69 7.43 -3.27
N SER A 142 3.01 7.47 -3.12
CA SER A 142 3.69 7.54 -1.81
C SER A 142 3.40 8.87 -1.10
N ASP A 143 3.43 10.00 -1.83
CA ASP A 143 2.99 11.31 -1.34
C ASP A 143 1.52 11.25 -0.88
N ARG A 144 0.62 10.72 -1.72
CA ARG A 144 -0.80 10.55 -1.36
C ARG A 144 -0.97 9.72 -0.10
N LEU A 145 -0.24 8.62 0.03
CA LEU A 145 -0.32 7.75 1.19
C LEU A 145 0.10 8.49 2.47
N HIS A 146 1.22 9.22 2.44
CA HIS A 146 1.63 10.03 3.59
C HIS A 146 0.62 11.14 3.91
N ASN A 147 0.06 11.81 2.90
CA ASN A 147 -0.99 12.80 3.09
C ASN A 147 -2.26 12.20 3.71
N MET A 148 -2.63 10.97 3.35
CA MET A 148 -3.76 10.25 3.95
C MET A 148 -3.48 9.84 5.41
N ARG A 149 -2.25 9.45 5.74
CA ARG A 149 -1.83 9.14 7.13
C ARG A 149 -1.91 10.33 8.07
N THR A 150 -1.77 11.55 7.53
CA THR A 150 -1.82 12.83 8.29
C THR A 150 -3.10 13.63 8.03
N MET A 151 -4.15 12.99 7.50
CA MET A 151 -5.39 13.66 7.08
C MET A 151 -6.21 14.22 8.26
N GLU A 152 -5.98 13.75 9.48
CA GLU A 152 -6.66 14.21 10.70
C GLU A 152 -6.48 15.71 10.96
N TYR A 153 -5.37 16.31 10.53
CA TYR A 153 -5.09 17.74 10.67
C TYR A 153 -5.80 18.61 9.61
N GLN A 154 -6.51 18.02 8.66
CA GLN A 154 -7.25 18.75 7.63
C GLN A 154 -8.69 19.03 8.04
N THR A 155 -9.32 20.04 7.38
CA THR A 155 -10.73 20.33 7.58
C THR A 155 -11.63 19.17 7.10
N PRO A 156 -12.82 18.95 7.70
CA PRO A 156 -13.73 17.86 7.30
C PRO A 156 -14.07 17.86 5.80
N ALA A 157 -14.22 19.05 5.20
CA ALA A 157 -14.47 19.16 3.76
C ALA A 157 -13.29 18.65 2.92
N LYS A 158 -12.05 18.99 3.29
CA LYS A 158 -10.83 18.49 2.64
C LYS A 158 -10.61 16.99 2.89
N GLN A 159 -10.88 16.52 4.11
CA GLN A 159 -10.82 15.10 4.45
C GLN A 159 -11.69 14.28 3.50
N LYS A 160 -12.97 14.67 3.34
CA LYS A 160 -13.91 13.99 2.46
C LYS A 160 -13.51 14.08 0.99
N GLN A 161 -13.12 15.27 0.51
CA GLN A 161 -12.71 15.48 -0.87
C GLN A 161 -11.47 14.62 -1.23
N LYS A 162 -10.43 14.67 -0.39
CA LYS A 162 -9.17 13.94 -0.66
C LYS A 162 -9.33 12.43 -0.51
N SER A 163 -10.19 11.98 0.41
CA SER A 163 -10.52 10.55 0.54
C SER A 163 -11.28 10.02 -0.67
N LEU A 164 -12.25 10.80 -1.20
CA LEU A 164 -12.97 10.43 -2.42
C LEU A 164 -12.01 10.33 -3.64
N GLU A 165 -11.18 11.35 -3.85
CA GLU A 165 -10.16 11.36 -4.89
C GLU A 165 -9.19 10.16 -4.76
N THR A 166 -8.80 9.82 -3.52
CA THR A 166 -7.92 8.69 -3.24
C THR A 166 -8.59 7.36 -3.62
N MET A 167 -9.85 7.20 -3.26
CA MET A 167 -10.63 6.00 -3.53
C MET A 167 -10.92 5.79 -5.02
N GLU A 168 -11.19 6.87 -5.75
CA GLU A 168 -11.59 6.82 -7.16
C GLU A 168 -10.40 6.76 -8.12
N ILE A 169 -9.24 7.33 -7.74
CA ILE A 169 -8.10 7.47 -8.64
C ILE A 169 -6.88 6.71 -8.13
N TYR A 170 -6.36 7.04 -6.93
CA TYR A 170 -5.06 6.53 -6.48
C TYR A 170 -5.08 5.06 -6.10
N ALA A 171 -6.11 4.60 -5.37
CA ALA A 171 -6.22 3.19 -4.98
C ALA A 171 -6.41 2.25 -6.20
N PRO A 172 -7.22 2.58 -7.22
CA PRO A 172 -7.28 1.82 -8.47
C PRO A 172 -5.97 1.78 -9.26
N ILE A 173 -5.19 2.90 -9.30
CA ILE A 173 -3.88 2.92 -9.95
C ILE A 173 -2.90 2.04 -9.18
N ALA A 174 -2.81 2.19 -7.85
CA ALA A 174 -1.98 1.33 -7.01
C ALA A 174 -2.32 -0.16 -7.19
N HIS A 175 -3.60 -0.50 -7.33
CA HIS A 175 -4.04 -1.87 -7.64
C HIS A 175 -3.51 -2.38 -8.98
N ARG A 176 -3.60 -1.57 -10.04
CA ARG A 176 -3.12 -1.94 -11.39
C ARG A 176 -1.61 -2.07 -11.45
N LEU A 177 -0.89 -1.28 -10.66
CA LEU A 177 0.57 -1.36 -10.54
C LEU A 177 1.05 -2.47 -9.58
N GLY A 178 0.14 -3.26 -8.99
CA GLY A 178 0.49 -4.35 -8.09
C GLY A 178 0.86 -3.91 -6.67
N MET A 179 0.73 -2.63 -6.33
CA MET A 179 1.06 -2.04 -5.02
C MET A 179 -0.03 -2.36 -3.98
N GLN A 180 -0.26 -3.65 -3.73
CA GLN A 180 -1.43 -4.11 -2.97
C GLN A 180 -1.47 -3.57 -1.54
N ARG A 181 -0.31 -3.49 -0.85
CA ARG A 181 -0.22 -3.01 0.53
C ARG A 181 -0.60 -1.54 0.63
N MET A 182 -0.02 -0.70 -0.24
CA MET A 182 -0.36 0.72 -0.29
C MET A 182 -1.83 0.95 -0.70
N LYS A 183 -2.34 0.17 -1.66
CA LYS A 183 -3.75 0.21 -2.06
C LYS A 183 -4.68 -0.05 -0.88
N TRP A 184 -4.43 -1.09 -0.09
CA TRP A 184 -5.27 -1.41 1.07
C TRP A 184 -5.24 -0.31 2.11
N GLU A 185 -4.06 0.22 2.41
CA GLU A 185 -3.93 1.31 3.38
C GLU A 185 -4.62 2.59 2.89
N LEU A 186 -4.50 2.94 1.59
CA LEU A 186 -5.23 4.05 0.98
C LEU A 186 -6.74 3.89 1.08
N GLU A 187 -7.25 2.68 0.82
CA GLU A 187 -8.68 2.36 0.94
C GLU A 187 -9.18 2.47 2.39
N ASP A 188 -8.45 1.90 3.35
CA ASP A 188 -8.82 1.93 4.77
C ASP A 188 -8.79 3.35 5.34
N LEU A 189 -7.73 4.13 5.05
CA LEU A 189 -7.63 5.53 5.45
C LEU A 189 -8.72 6.39 4.81
N SER A 190 -9.10 6.10 3.56
CA SER A 190 -10.20 6.82 2.90
C SER A 190 -11.56 6.49 3.51
N LEU A 191 -11.82 5.22 3.82
CA LEU A 191 -13.06 4.79 4.46
C LEU A 191 -13.28 5.50 5.80
N LYS A 192 -12.21 5.67 6.59
CA LYS A 192 -12.25 6.39 7.89
C LYS A 192 -12.89 7.78 7.80
N TYR A 193 -12.72 8.48 6.67
CA TYR A 193 -13.25 9.84 6.47
C TYR A 193 -14.50 9.89 5.59
N LEU A 194 -14.76 8.87 4.78
CA LEU A 194 -15.95 8.79 3.92
C LEU A 194 -17.16 8.24 4.69
N ASP A 195 -16.96 7.21 5.50
CA ASP A 195 -17.96 6.63 6.40
C ASP A 195 -17.32 6.27 7.75
N PRO A 196 -17.13 7.27 8.63
CA PRO A 196 -16.52 7.05 9.95
C PRO A 196 -17.30 6.04 10.80
N ILE A 197 -18.63 6.05 10.71
CA ILE A 197 -19.48 5.14 11.50
C ILE A 197 -19.25 3.70 11.09
N GLY A 198 -19.33 3.42 9.79
CA GLY A 198 -19.07 2.07 9.26
C GLY A 198 -17.63 1.61 9.50
N TYR A 199 -16.66 2.51 9.40
CA TYR A 199 -15.25 2.22 9.71
C TYR A 199 -15.07 1.84 11.19
N ASP A 200 -15.55 2.69 12.12
CA ASP A 200 -15.40 2.49 13.57
C ASP A 200 -16.13 1.22 14.04
N GLU A 201 -17.29 0.89 13.47
CA GLU A 201 -18.02 -0.34 13.78
C GLU A 201 -17.17 -1.58 13.44
N ILE A 202 -16.57 -1.59 12.23
CA ILE A 202 -15.75 -2.72 11.78
C ILE A 202 -14.48 -2.82 12.62
N VAL A 203 -13.75 -1.72 12.79
CA VAL A 203 -12.48 -1.70 13.51
C VAL A 203 -12.68 -2.08 14.98
N SER A 204 -13.69 -1.53 15.65
CA SER A 204 -13.99 -1.86 17.05
C SER A 204 -14.31 -3.35 17.25
N LYS A 205 -15.08 -3.95 16.33
CA LYS A 205 -15.39 -5.38 16.39
C LYS A 205 -14.16 -6.26 16.12
N LEU A 206 -13.30 -5.84 15.17
CA LEU A 206 -12.05 -6.55 14.88
C LEU A 206 -11.06 -6.46 16.05
N ASP A 207 -10.90 -5.27 16.64
CA ASP A 207 -9.98 -5.05 17.75
C ASP A 207 -10.42 -5.79 19.02
N ALA A 208 -11.71 -5.84 19.30
CA ALA A 208 -12.26 -6.59 20.43
C ALA A 208 -11.93 -8.09 20.37
N LYS A 209 -11.84 -8.65 19.17
CA LYS A 209 -11.53 -10.07 18.92
C LYS A 209 -10.07 -10.31 18.48
N ARG A 210 -9.24 -9.27 18.37
CA ARG A 210 -7.87 -9.35 17.85
C ARG A 210 -7.01 -10.43 18.55
N PRO A 211 -6.95 -10.49 19.90
CA PRO A 211 -6.13 -11.52 20.57
C PRO A 211 -6.57 -12.96 20.23
N GLU A 212 -7.88 -13.19 20.10
CA GLU A 212 -8.45 -14.48 19.71
C GLU A 212 -8.06 -14.82 18.26
N TYR A 213 -8.15 -13.83 17.37
CA TYR A 213 -7.83 -13.97 15.97
C TYR A 213 -6.35 -14.21 15.72
N ASP A 214 -5.47 -13.49 16.41
CA ASP A 214 -4.01 -13.65 16.31
C ASP A 214 -3.59 -15.04 16.82
N ALA A 215 -4.19 -15.52 17.91
CA ALA A 215 -3.95 -16.87 18.43
C ALA A 215 -4.45 -17.96 17.46
N LEU A 216 -5.63 -17.76 16.85
CA LEU A 216 -6.17 -18.66 15.83
C LEU A 216 -5.23 -18.74 14.62
N MET A 217 -4.81 -17.59 14.10
CA MET A 217 -3.91 -17.52 12.94
C MET A 217 -2.58 -18.21 13.21
N SER A 218 -1.97 -17.95 14.36
CA SER A 218 -0.69 -18.58 14.75
C SER A 218 -0.81 -20.09 14.87
N ARG A 219 -1.89 -20.59 15.51
CA ARG A 219 -2.13 -22.05 15.63
C ARG A 219 -2.38 -22.72 14.28
N THR A 220 -3.22 -22.10 13.45
CA THR A 220 -3.53 -22.62 12.11
C THR A 220 -2.28 -22.66 11.23
N GLN A 221 -1.47 -21.60 11.25
CA GLN A 221 -0.21 -21.56 10.52
C GLN A 221 0.73 -22.68 10.99
N ALA A 222 0.92 -22.83 12.31
CA ALA A 222 1.78 -23.88 12.86
C ALA A 222 1.32 -25.29 12.49
N GLN A 223 0.00 -25.55 12.47
CA GLN A 223 -0.56 -26.85 12.05
C GLN A 223 -0.30 -27.13 10.57
N ILE A 224 -0.49 -26.14 9.71
CA ILE A 224 -0.20 -26.26 8.27
C ILE A 224 1.30 -26.50 8.05
N ASP A 225 2.16 -25.69 8.67
CA ASP A 225 3.63 -25.82 8.59
C ASP A 225 4.09 -27.20 9.06
N GLN A 226 3.60 -27.68 10.20
CA GLN A 226 3.96 -28.98 10.73
C GLN A 226 3.60 -30.09 9.74
N ARG A 227 2.37 -30.09 9.22
CA ARG A 227 1.88 -31.16 8.35
C ARG A 227 2.60 -31.19 7.01
N LEU A 228 2.91 -30.02 6.43
CA LEU A 228 3.66 -29.90 5.19
C LEU A 228 5.14 -30.32 5.36
N ASN A 229 5.75 -30.01 6.50
CA ASN A 229 7.09 -30.48 6.85
C ASN A 229 7.14 -32.01 6.99
N GLU A 230 6.14 -32.65 7.64
CA GLU A 230 6.04 -34.11 7.73
C GLU A 230 5.98 -34.77 6.36
N MET A 231 5.40 -34.10 5.35
CA MET A 231 5.34 -34.59 3.97
C MET A 231 6.57 -34.21 3.12
N GLY A 232 7.52 -33.47 3.68
CA GLY A 232 8.72 -33.03 2.98
C GLY A 232 8.46 -31.99 1.88
N ILE A 233 7.33 -31.28 1.93
CA ILE A 233 6.98 -30.23 0.96
C ILE A 233 7.65 -28.93 1.38
N LYS A 234 8.54 -28.40 0.52
CA LYS A 234 9.13 -27.07 0.74
C LYS A 234 8.06 -26.00 0.52
N HIS A 235 7.83 -25.16 1.52
CA HIS A 235 6.74 -24.19 1.50
C HIS A 235 7.04 -22.94 2.32
N ILE A 236 6.24 -21.89 2.09
CA ILE A 236 6.15 -20.71 2.96
C ILE A 236 4.67 -20.44 3.20
N VAL A 237 4.27 -20.30 4.47
CA VAL A 237 2.88 -19.98 4.85
C VAL A 237 2.78 -18.55 5.33
N TYR A 238 1.86 -17.80 4.73
CA TYR A 238 1.49 -16.44 5.15
C TYR A 238 0.04 -16.44 5.61
N GLY A 239 -0.19 -16.06 6.87
CA GLY A 239 -1.52 -15.74 7.37
C GLY A 239 -1.80 -14.25 7.27
N ARG A 240 -3.02 -13.86 6.88
CA ARG A 240 -3.46 -12.47 6.91
C ARG A 240 -4.91 -12.33 7.29
N MET A 241 -5.24 -11.30 8.05
CA MET A 241 -6.60 -10.82 8.23
C MET A 241 -6.96 -9.85 7.10
N LYS A 242 -8.21 -9.87 6.65
CA LYS A 242 -8.70 -8.88 5.69
C LYS A 242 -8.76 -7.50 6.32
N HIS A 243 -8.39 -6.49 5.54
CA HIS A 243 -8.41 -5.11 5.96
C HIS A 243 -9.84 -4.53 5.96
N PRO A 244 -10.10 -3.49 6.77
CA PRO A 244 -11.44 -2.95 7.03
C PRO A 244 -12.26 -2.64 5.78
N TYR A 245 -11.69 -1.96 4.77
CA TYR A 245 -12.44 -1.65 3.55
C TYR A 245 -12.89 -2.89 2.76
N SER A 246 -12.08 -3.95 2.71
CA SER A 246 -12.49 -5.19 2.06
C SER A 246 -13.67 -5.86 2.76
N ILE A 247 -13.73 -5.75 4.09
CA ILE A 247 -14.86 -6.23 4.90
C ILE A 247 -16.08 -5.35 4.65
N TYR A 248 -15.92 -4.02 4.78
CA TYR A 248 -16.95 -3.02 4.50
C TYR A 248 -17.63 -3.26 3.15
N ARG A 249 -16.83 -3.34 2.08
CA ARG A 249 -17.35 -3.58 0.74
C ARG A 249 -18.17 -4.87 0.64
N LYS A 250 -17.75 -5.95 1.32
CA LYS A 250 -18.51 -7.22 1.32
C LYS A 250 -19.81 -7.13 2.10
N MET A 251 -19.79 -6.46 3.26
CA MET A 251 -21.01 -6.21 4.05
C MET A 251 -22.06 -5.50 3.19
N PHE A 252 -21.68 -4.41 2.54
CA PHE A 252 -22.60 -3.64 1.70
C PHE A 252 -23.00 -4.36 0.39
N SER A 253 -22.05 -4.95 -0.34
CA SER A 253 -22.35 -5.61 -1.62
C SER A 253 -23.14 -6.91 -1.50
N GLN A 254 -23.08 -7.58 -0.35
CA GLN A 254 -23.75 -8.86 -0.09
C GLN A 254 -24.86 -8.74 0.97
N ASN A 255 -25.10 -7.55 1.51
CA ASN A 255 -26.05 -7.27 2.59
C ASN A 255 -25.87 -8.25 3.78
N LYS A 256 -24.61 -8.41 4.25
CA LYS A 256 -24.20 -9.31 5.32
C LYS A 256 -23.71 -8.56 6.53
N SER A 257 -23.94 -9.10 7.71
CA SER A 257 -23.26 -8.70 8.94
C SER A 257 -21.80 -9.16 8.95
N LEU A 258 -20.99 -8.61 9.84
CA LEU A 258 -19.58 -9.01 10.00
C LEU A 258 -19.45 -10.52 10.33
N ASP A 259 -20.35 -11.04 11.18
CA ASP A 259 -20.34 -12.44 11.62
C ASP A 259 -20.70 -13.42 10.48
N GLU A 260 -21.32 -12.94 9.38
CA GLU A 260 -21.65 -13.74 8.20
C GLU A 260 -20.56 -13.70 7.11
N ILE A 261 -19.42 -13.03 7.37
CA ILE A 261 -18.29 -12.98 6.44
C ILE A 261 -17.35 -14.14 6.73
N PHE A 262 -17.47 -15.21 5.93
CA PHE A 262 -16.73 -16.47 6.08
C PHE A 262 -15.23 -16.42 5.70
N ASP A 263 -14.70 -15.28 5.28
CA ASP A 263 -13.32 -15.16 4.79
C ASP A 263 -12.59 -13.95 5.40
N LEU A 264 -12.79 -13.75 6.70
CA LEU A 264 -12.03 -12.73 7.47
C LEU A 264 -10.54 -13.05 7.48
N PHE A 265 -10.19 -14.33 7.46
CA PHE A 265 -8.82 -14.84 7.45
C PHE A 265 -8.52 -15.49 6.11
N ALA A 266 -7.30 -15.33 5.66
CA ALA A 266 -6.79 -16.05 4.51
C ALA A 266 -5.35 -16.50 4.81
N PHE A 267 -5.05 -17.74 4.42
CA PHE A 267 -3.69 -18.26 4.39
C PHE A 267 -3.24 -18.39 2.94
N ARG A 268 -2.00 -18.05 2.70
CA ARG A 268 -1.35 -18.30 1.42
C ARG A 268 -0.20 -19.26 1.65
N VAL A 269 -0.23 -20.39 0.94
CA VAL A 269 0.85 -21.37 0.93
C VAL A 269 1.56 -21.26 -0.41
N VAL A 270 2.82 -20.88 -0.40
CA VAL A 270 3.66 -20.78 -1.58
C VAL A 270 4.54 -22.03 -1.65
N VAL A 271 4.51 -22.70 -2.80
CA VAL A 271 5.28 -23.93 -3.07
C VAL A 271 6.00 -23.84 -4.42
N ASP A 272 6.98 -24.71 -4.64
CA ASP A 272 7.85 -24.66 -5.81
C ASP A 272 7.20 -25.25 -7.09
N THR A 273 6.24 -26.19 -6.97
CA THR A 273 5.65 -26.87 -8.12
C THR A 273 4.12 -26.87 -8.13
N VAL A 274 3.53 -27.00 -9.30
CA VAL A 274 2.07 -27.15 -9.47
C VAL A 274 1.56 -28.43 -8.78
N SER A 275 2.32 -29.53 -8.83
CA SER A 275 1.98 -30.78 -8.14
C SER A 275 1.87 -30.55 -6.63
N ASP A 276 2.77 -29.75 -6.06
CA ASP A 276 2.72 -29.42 -4.63
C ASP A 276 1.52 -28.56 -4.27
N CYS A 277 1.01 -27.71 -5.18
CA CYS A 277 -0.24 -26.99 -4.93
C CYS A 277 -1.41 -27.96 -4.68
N TYR A 278 -1.52 -29.04 -5.47
CA TYR A 278 -2.56 -30.05 -5.27
C TYR A 278 -2.30 -30.95 -4.04
N ASN A 279 -1.04 -31.24 -3.73
CA ASN A 279 -0.66 -31.94 -2.50
C ASN A 279 -1.06 -31.12 -1.27
N VAL A 280 -0.76 -29.82 -1.26
CA VAL A 280 -1.17 -28.87 -0.19
C VAL A 280 -2.69 -28.84 -0.05
N LEU A 281 -3.44 -28.79 -1.17
CA LEU A 281 -4.91 -28.83 -1.13
C LEU A 281 -5.41 -30.09 -0.40
N GLY A 282 -4.81 -31.27 -0.69
CA GLY A 282 -5.12 -32.51 -0.01
C GLY A 282 -4.86 -32.43 1.49
N VAL A 283 -3.71 -31.87 1.89
CA VAL A 283 -3.36 -31.66 3.30
C VAL A 283 -4.36 -30.73 4.00
N ILE A 284 -4.72 -29.63 3.36
CA ILE A 284 -5.68 -28.68 3.92
C ILE A 284 -7.06 -29.33 4.12
N HIS A 285 -7.51 -30.15 3.18
CA HIS A 285 -8.79 -30.86 3.29
C HIS A 285 -8.76 -32.02 4.26
N ASP A 286 -7.58 -32.58 4.56
CA ASP A 286 -7.38 -33.57 5.64
C ASP A 286 -7.44 -32.92 7.02
N LEU A 287 -6.81 -31.72 7.17
CA LEU A 287 -6.80 -30.96 8.42
C LEU A 287 -8.13 -30.29 8.75
N TYR A 288 -8.84 -29.80 7.72
CA TYR A 288 -10.01 -28.94 7.87
C TYR A 288 -11.11 -29.31 6.88
N LYS A 289 -12.36 -29.27 7.34
CA LYS A 289 -13.52 -29.63 6.52
C LYS A 289 -13.78 -28.53 5.44
N PRO A 290 -13.72 -28.85 4.13
CA PRO A 290 -14.02 -27.90 3.09
C PRO A 290 -15.49 -27.48 3.06
N ILE A 291 -15.74 -26.20 2.74
CA ILE A 291 -17.09 -25.66 2.55
C ILE A 291 -17.49 -25.85 1.09
N LEU A 292 -18.61 -26.54 0.88
CA LEU A 292 -19.14 -26.85 -0.44
C LEU A 292 -19.33 -25.59 -1.31
N GLY A 293 -18.94 -25.68 -2.59
CA GLY A 293 -19.09 -24.60 -3.57
C GLY A 293 -18.09 -23.46 -3.41
N ARG A 294 -17.08 -23.59 -2.53
CA ARG A 294 -16.06 -22.56 -2.27
C ARG A 294 -14.68 -22.93 -2.81
N PHE A 295 -14.54 -24.07 -3.46
CA PHE A 295 -13.31 -24.44 -4.16
C PHE A 295 -13.24 -23.80 -5.54
N LYS A 296 -12.06 -23.28 -5.92
CA LYS A 296 -11.78 -22.71 -7.25
C LYS A 296 -10.40 -23.17 -7.70
N ASP A 297 -10.35 -23.79 -8.85
CA ASP A 297 -9.12 -24.21 -9.51
C ASP A 297 -8.76 -23.21 -10.61
N TYR A 298 -7.89 -22.25 -10.27
CA TYR A 298 -7.33 -21.29 -11.23
C TYR A 298 -5.99 -21.76 -11.83
N ILE A 299 -5.54 -22.99 -11.52
CA ILE A 299 -4.43 -23.63 -12.22
C ILE A 299 -4.97 -24.33 -13.47
N GLY A 300 -6.00 -25.16 -13.31
CA GLY A 300 -6.67 -25.84 -14.42
C GLY A 300 -7.43 -24.88 -15.33
N THR A 301 -7.99 -23.80 -14.77
CA THR A 301 -8.70 -22.74 -15.52
C THR A 301 -8.18 -21.37 -15.09
N PRO A 302 -7.04 -20.89 -15.67
CA PRO A 302 -6.45 -19.61 -15.33
C PRO A 302 -7.38 -18.42 -15.58
N LYS A 303 -7.25 -17.36 -14.78
CA LYS A 303 -7.98 -16.12 -15.03
C LYS A 303 -7.46 -15.42 -16.29
N PRO A 304 -8.27 -14.54 -16.93
CA PRO A 304 -7.86 -13.82 -18.15
C PRO A 304 -6.55 -13.02 -18.02
N ASN A 305 -6.15 -12.64 -16.79
CA ASN A 305 -4.90 -11.95 -16.49
C ASN A 305 -3.72 -12.90 -16.22
N GLY A 306 -3.86 -14.22 -16.48
CA GLY A 306 -2.83 -15.22 -16.24
C GLY A 306 -2.65 -15.66 -14.78
N TYR A 307 -3.48 -15.17 -13.85
CA TYR A 307 -3.40 -15.60 -12.45
C TYR A 307 -3.74 -17.08 -12.29
N GLN A 308 -2.86 -17.80 -11.59
CA GLN A 308 -2.99 -19.21 -11.27
C GLN A 308 -2.85 -19.44 -9.76
N SER A 309 -3.78 -20.15 -9.16
CA SER A 309 -3.78 -20.60 -7.76
C SER A 309 -4.92 -21.58 -7.51
N LEU A 310 -4.84 -22.37 -6.45
CA LEU A 310 -5.98 -23.08 -5.90
C LEU A 310 -6.57 -22.24 -4.75
N HIS A 311 -7.89 -22.10 -4.71
CA HIS A 311 -8.58 -21.42 -3.61
C HIS A 311 -9.57 -22.38 -2.99
N THR A 312 -9.49 -22.56 -1.70
CA THR A 312 -10.49 -23.33 -0.94
C THR A 312 -10.88 -22.56 0.32
N THR A 313 -12.14 -22.67 0.72
CA THR A 313 -12.59 -22.17 2.02
C THR A 313 -12.91 -23.38 2.89
N VAL A 314 -12.34 -23.39 4.07
CA VAL A 314 -12.47 -24.51 5.02
C VAL A 314 -13.00 -24.03 6.37
N MET A 315 -13.57 -24.93 7.15
CA MET A 315 -14.02 -24.67 8.51
C MET A 315 -12.89 -25.00 9.48
N GLY A 316 -12.42 -24.01 10.22
CA GLY A 316 -11.43 -24.19 11.28
C GLY A 316 -12.01 -24.96 12.47
N ASN A 317 -11.13 -25.48 13.33
CA ASN A 317 -11.50 -26.30 14.49
C ASN A 317 -12.39 -25.55 15.51
N GLU A 318 -12.33 -24.22 15.50
CA GLU A 318 -13.12 -23.33 16.37
C GLU A 318 -14.42 -22.84 15.72
N GLY A 319 -14.80 -23.44 14.57
CA GLY A 319 -16.00 -23.05 13.83
C GLY A 319 -15.85 -21.74 13.04
N ILE A 320 -14.64 -21.19 12.95
CA ILE A 320 -14.34 -19.98 12.18
C ILE A 320 -13.84 -20.41 10.79
N PRO A 321 -14.53 -20.01 9.71
CA PRO A 321 -14.09 -20.35 8.37
C PRO A 321 -12.93 -19.45 7.92
N PHE A 322 -12.03 -20.01 7.10
CA PHE A 322 -10.95 -19.26 6.47
C PHE A 322 -10.65 -19.75 5.05
N GLU A 323 -10.08 -18.86 4.23
CA GLU A 323 -9.66 -19.16 2.86
C GLU A 323 -8.19 -19.59 2.84
N VAL A 324 -7.86 -20.60 2.05
CA VAL A 324 -6.48 -21.00 1.73
C VAL A 324 -6.25 -20.84 0.23
N GLN A 325 -5.11 -20.20 -0.11
CA GLN A 325 -4.69 -19.92 -1.48
C GLN A 325 -3.34 -20.55 -1.76
#